data_46139164f08ac3601dbd69c28a63b86f
#
_entry.id   46139164f08ac3601dbd69c28a63b86f
#
_cell.length_a   1.000
_cell.length_b   1.000
_cell.length_c   1.000
_cell.angle_alpha   90.00
_cell.angle_beta   90.00
_cell.angle_gamma   90.00
#
_symmetry.space_group_name_H-M   'P 1'
#
loop_
_entity.id
_entity.type
_entity.pdbx_description
1 polymer ?
#
loop_
_entity_poly.entity_id
_entity_poly.type
_entity_poly.pdbx_seq_one_letter_code
_entity_poly.pdbx_strand_id
1 'polypeptide(L)'
;MATETIRPMERADVNRVHEIECVCFRSPWSKLALAGELRNDVAHYLVMEADGVICGYGGMWVLFEEAHVTNVAVLPDYRGQGRGRRLMLAMMRHALKRGAEKMTLEVRESNTVAQRLYAGLDFEQNGFRAGYYSDTGEGAKLLWNNDIQRTIDRENETHETV
;
A
#
# COMPACT_ATOMS: atom_id res chain seq x y z
N MET A 1 -15.80 -5.11 -20.09
CA MET A 1 -15.36 -5.01 -18.69
C MET A 1 -13.98 -4.37 -18.57
N ALA A 2 -13.78 -3.56 -17.56
CA ALA A 2 -12.48 -2.94 -17.32
C ALA A 2 -11.44 -4.02 -17.00
N THR A 3 -10.26 -3.92 -17.63
CA THR A 3 -9.12 -4.80 -17.33
C THR A 3 -8.31 -4.16 -16.22
N GLU A 4 -8.10 -4.89 -15.14
CA GLU A 4 -7.30 -4.42 -14.02
C GLU A 4 -6.13 -5.38 -13.81
N THR A 5 -4.92 -4.85 -13.76
CA THR A 5 -3.72 -5.64 -13.52
C THR A 5 -2.85 -4.97 -12.44
N ILE A 6 -2.14 -5.79 -11.69
CA ILE A 6 -1.15 -5.32 -10.71
C ILE A 6 0.17 -6.00 -11.06
N ARG A 7 1.21 -5.20 -11.17
CA ARG A 7 2.54 -5.69 -11.55
C ARG A 7 3.64 -4.91 -10.84
N PRO A 8 4.87 -5.44 -10.80
CA PRO A 8 5.99 -4.68 -10.25
C PRO A 8 6.19 -3.36 -10.99
N MET A 9 6.56 -2.31 -10.24
CA MET A 9 6.89 -1.01 -10.79
C MET A 9 8.21 -1.11 -11.57
N GLU A 10 8.24 -0.47 -12.73
CA GLU A 10 9.42 -0.37 -13.57
C GLU A 10 9.88 1.09 -13.64
N ARG A 11 11.11 1.29 -14.11
CA ARG A 11 11.68 2.63 -14.24
C ARG A 11 10.81 3.55 -15.11
N ALA A 12 10.22 3.01 -16.16
CA ALA A 12 9.33 3.76 -17.07
C ALA A 12 8.07 4.27 -16.35
N ASP A 13 7.72 3.70 -15.20
CA ASP A 13 6.53 4.07 -14.44
C ASP A 13 6.75 5.25 -13.48
N VAL A 14 8.00 5.62 -13.21
CA VAL A 14 8.35 6.62 -12.18
C VAL A 14 7.63 7.95 -12.38
N ASN A 15 7.58 8.45 -13.62
CA ASN A 15 6.91 9.71 -13.91
C ASN A 15 5.42 9.65 -13.56
N ARG A 16 4.75 8.58 -13.93
CA ARG A 16 3.32 8.41 -13.66
C ARG A 16 3.06 8.21 -12.16
N VAL A 17 3.88 7.41 -11.48
CA VAL A 17 3.77 7.21 -10.03
C VAL A 17 3.99 8.54 -9.30
N HIS A 18 4.92 9.36 -9.77
CA HIS A 18 5.15 10.69 -9.19
C HIS A 18 3.92 11.58 -9.36
N GLU A 19 3.23 11.54 -10.51
CA GLU A 19 1.98 12.27 -10.70
C GLU A 19 0.93 11.86 -9.66
N ILE A 20 0.81 10.55 -9.41
CA ILE A 20 -0.11 10.02 -8.40
C ILE A 20 0.26 10.53 -7.00
N GLU A 21 1.57 10.53 -6.67
CA GLU A 21 2.07 11.07 -5.41
C GLU A 21 1.67 12.54 -5.23
N CYS A 22 1.83 13.34 -6.27
CA CYS A 22 1.50 14.77 -6.23
C CYS A 22 0.00 15.03 -6.04
N VAL A 23 -0.85 14.16 -6.59
CA VAL A 23 -2.29 14.27 -6.44
C VAL A 23 -2.75 13.81 -5.05
N CYS A 24 -2.16 12.72 -4.54
CA CYS A 24 -2.65 12.05 -3.34
C CYS A 24 -2.03 12.54 -2.03
N PHE A 25 -0.84 13.14 -2.07
CA PHE A 25 -0.11 13.50 -0.85
C PHE A 25 0.34 14.96 -0.85
N ARG A 26 0.31 15.58 0.33
CA ARG A 26 0.77 16.98 0.51
C ARG A 26 2.29 17.10 0.37
N SER A 27 3.01 16.05 0.80
CA SER A 27 4.48 16.00 0.74
C SER A 27 4.90 14.81 -0.11
N PRO A 28 4.75 14.92 -1.45
CA PRO A 28 5.02 13.78 -2.33
C PRO A 28 6.50 13.44 -2.37
N TRP A 29 6.80 12.16 -2.57
CA TRP A 29 8.16 11.71 -2.84
C TRP A 29 8.60 12.25 -4.19
N SER A 30 9.88 12.63 -4.29
CA SER A 30 10.46 13.08 -5.56
C SER A 30 10.62 11.91 -6.54
N LYS A 31 10.74 12.24 -7.82
CA LYS A 31 11.05 11.23 -8.85
C LYS A 31 12.36 10.52 -8.54
N LEU A 32 13.35 11.25 -8.05
CA LEU A 32 14.65 10.67 -7.68
C LEU A 32 14.53 9.68 -6.54
N ALA A 33 13.72 9.99 -5.53
CA ALA A 33 13.47 9.09 -4.41
C ALA A 33 12.74 7.82 -4.87
N LEU A 34 11.73 7.95 -5.73
CA LEU A 34 11.01 6.80 -6.30
C LEU A 34 11.92 5.93 -7.15
N ALA A 35 12.76 6.54 -7.99
CA ALA A 35 13.73 5.81 -8.80
C ALA A 35 14.75 5.09 -7.93
N GLY A 36 15.15 5.70 -6.81
CA GLY A 36 16.06 5.09 -5.84
C GLY A 36 15.49 3.83 -5.21
N GLU A 37 14.18 3.79 -4.96
CA GLU A 37 13.51 2.62 -4.40
C GLU A 37 13.61 1.40 -5.34
N LEU A 38 13.67 1.59 -6.65
CA LEU A 38 13.84 0.50 -7.61
C LEU A 38 15.20 -0.18 -7.50
N ARG A 39 16.18 0.49 -6.87
CA ARG A 39 17.53 -0.05 -6.64
C ARG A 39 17.74 -0.51 -5.21
N ASN A 40 16.74 -0.37 -4.37
CA ASN A 40 16.78 -0.79 -2.97
C ASN A 40 16.34 -2.25 -2.88
N ASP A 41 17.23 -3.15 -2.48
CA ASP A 41 16.99 -4.59 -2.45
C ASP A 41 15.83 -5.00 -1.54
N VAL A 42 15.53 -4.22 -0.51
CA VAL A 42 14.42 -4.53 0.42
C VAL A 42 13.11 -3.88 0.00
N ALA A 43 13.14 -2.97 -0.98
CA ALA A 43 11.95 -2.24 -1.43
C ALA A 43 11.22 -3.02 -2.54
N HIS A 44 9.90 -3.08 -2.43
CA HIS A 44 9.03 -3.74 -3.41
C HIS A 44 7.86 -2.81 -3.70
N TYR A 45 7.77 -2.36 -4.93
CA TYR A 45 6.73 -1.45 -5.40
C TYR A 45 5.88 -2.12 -6.46
N LEU A 46 4.57 -2.00 -6.33
CA LEU A 46 3.59 -2.52 -7.28
C LEU A 46 2.78 -1.37 -7.85
N VAL A 47 2.47 -1.44 -9.14
CA VAL A 47 1.56 -0.50 -9.80
C VAL A 47 0.29 -1.22 -10.21
N MET A 48 -0.82 -0.51 -10.15
CA MET A 48 -2.13 -1.01 -10.58
C MET A 48 -2.54 -0.27 -11.84
N GLU A 49 -2.87 -1.03 -12.88
CA GLU A 49 -3.37 -0.49 -14.13
C GLU A 49 -4.86 -0.81 -14.29
N ALA A 50 -5.63 0.16 -14.74
CA ALA A 50 -7.00 -0.03 -15.17
C ALA A 50 -7.07 0.37 -16.65
N ASP A 51 -7.39 -0.58 -17.52
CA ASP A 51 -7.45 -0.39 -18.97
C ASP A 51 -6.16 0.24 -19.55
N GLY A 52 -5.01 -0.22 -19.06
CA GLY A 52 -3.70 0.23 -19.52
C GLY A 52 -3.20 1.54 -18.91
N VAL A 53 -3.95 2.12 -17.97
CA VAL A 53 -3.56 3.38 -17.31
C VAL A 53 -3.25 3.09 -15.85
N ILE A 54 -2.07 3.51 -15.38
CA ILE A 54 -1.72 3.35 -13.96
C ILE A 54 -2.59 4.29 -13.14
N CYS A 55 -3.38 3.72 -12.22
CA CYS A 55 -4.33 4.45 -11.39
C CYS A 55 -3.99 4.39 -9.89
N GLY A 56 -3.02 3.57 -9.52
CA GLY A 56 -2.60 3.43 -8.13
C GLY A 56 -1.27 2.73 -8.01
N TYR A 57 -0.69 2.78 -6.84
CA TYR A 57 0.55 2.07 -6.56
C TYR A 57 0.70 1.83 -5.06
N GLY A 58 1.53 0.87 -4.71
CA GLY A 58 1.90 0.62 -3.33
C GLY A 58 3.36 0.22 -3.23
N GLY A 59 4.00 0.65 -2.14
CA GLY A 59 5.38 0.32 -1.87
C GLY A 59 5.56 -0.18 -0.45
N MET A 60 6.55 -1.04 -0.25
CA MET A 60 6.88 -1.59 1.06
C MET A 60 8.34 -1.98 1.10
N TRP A 61 8.88 -2.05 2.31
CA TRP A 61 10.18 -2.64 2.59
C TRP A 61 9.95 -3.97 3.30
N VAL A 62 10.56 -5.02 2.79
CA VAL A 62 10.51 -6.35 3.42
C VAL A 62 11.84 -6.60 4.11
N LEU A 63 11.79 -6.70 5.44
CA LEU A 63 12.94 -6.90 6.31
C LEU A 63 12.67 -8.11 7.19
N PHE A 64 13.31 -9.24 6.87
CA PHE A 64 13.09 -10.51 7.57
C PHE A 64 11.59 -10.89 7.54
N GLU A 65 10.97 -11.07 8.70
CA GLU A 65 9.57 -11.46 8.81
C GLU A 65 8.59 -10.29 8.75
N GLU A 66 9.07 -9.07 8.58
CA GLU A 66 8.22 -7.86 8.58
C GLU A 66 8.20 -7.16 7.23
N ALA A 67 7.02 -6.74 6.81
CA ALA A 67 6.82 -5.84 5.69
C ALA A 67 6.34 -4.49 6.22
N HIS A 68 7.05 -3.41 5.85
CA HIS A 68 6.73 -2.04 6.24
C HIS A 68 6.20 -1.30 5.03
N VAL A 69 4.91 -0.97 5.03
CA VAL A 69 4.31 -0.22 3.93
C VAL A 69 4.81 1.22 3.98
N THR A 70 5.39 1.69 2.87
CA THR A 70 5.88 3.06 2.75
C THR A 70 4.82 3.99 2.16
N ASN A 71 4.10 3.51 1.12
CA ASN A 71 3.11 4.31 0.40
C ASN A 71 2.01 3.39 -0.13
N VAL A 72 0.79 3.89 -0.11
CA VAL A 72 -0.33 3.28 -0.86
C VAL A 72 -1.20 4.43 -1.35
N ALA A 73 -1.48 4.45 -2.64
CA ALA A 73 -2.30 5.50 -3.23
C ALA A 73 -3.12 4.98 -4.39
N VAL A 74 -4.37 5.43 -4.46
CA VAL A 74 -5.25 5.24 -5.61
C VAL A 74 -5.78 6.61 -6.00
N LEU A 75 -5.72 6.95 -7.29
CA LEU A 75 -6.23 8.23 -7.77
C LEU A 75 -7.71 8.40 -7.41
N PRO A 76 -8.15 9.64 -7.07
CA PRO A 76 -9.51 9.88 -6.62
C PRO A 76 -10.60 9.30 -7.52
N ASP A 77 -10.48 9.44 -8.85
CA ASP A 77 -11.47 8.95 -9.80
C ASP A 77 -11.59 7.43 -9.85
N TYR A 78 -10.63 6.73 -9.26
CA TYR A 78 -10.58 5.27 -9.26
C TYR A 78 -10.91 4.66 -7.90
N ARG A 79 -11.23 5.49 -6.91
CA ARG A 79 -11.58 5.05 -5.55
C ARG A 79 -13.02 4.56 -5.46
N GLY A 80 -13.34 3.87 -4.36
CA GLY A 80 -14.69 3.39 -4.07
C GLY A 80 -15.09 2.12 -4.81
N GLN A 81 -14.14 1.43 -5.44
CA GLN A 81 -14.39 0.21 -6.21
C GLN A 81 -13.52 -0.97 -5.76
N GLY A 82 -13.00 -0.90 -4.54
CA GLY A 82 -12.19 -1.98 -3.96
C GLY A 82 -10.75 -2.03 -4.43
N ARG A 83 -10.26 -1.04 -5.17
CA ARG A 83 -8.89 -1.03 -5.70
C ARG A 83 -7.84 -0.96 -4.61
N GLY A 84 -8.05 -0.13 -3.59
CA GLY A 84 -7.13 -0.06 -2.45
C GLY A 84 -7.00 -1.40 -1.74
N ARG A 85 -8.12 -2.09 -1.56
CA ARG A 85 -8.14 -3.43 -0.96
C ARG A 85 -7.37 -4.44 -1.81
N ARG A 86 -7.63 -4.48 -3.11
CA ARG A 86 -6.96 -5.42 -4.01
C ARG A 86 -5.45 -5.14 -4.09
N LEU A 87 -5.07 -3.87 -4.07
CA LEU A 87 -3.66 -3.49 -4.06
C LEU A 87 -2.97 -3.96 -2.77
N MET A 88 -3.58 -3.76 -1.61
CA MET A 88 -3.04 -4.23 -0.34
C MET A 88 -2.93 -5.75 -0.29
N LEU A 89 -3.92 -6.47 -0.81
CA LEU A 89 -3.88 -7.94 -0.88
C LEU A 89 -2.73 -8.42 -1.78
N ALA A 90 -2.51 -7.75 -2.91
CA ALA A 90 -1.38 -8.07 -3.78
C ALA A 90 -0.04 -7.82 -3.07
N MET A 91 0.06 -6.74 -2.30
CA MET A 91 1.25 -6.44 -1.50
C MET A 91 1.49 -7.52 -0.44
N MET A 92 0.44 -7.97 0.23
CA MET A 92 0.55 -9.06 1.21
C MET A 92 1.04 -10.36 0.57
N ARG A 93 0.49 -10.73 -0.59
CA ARG A 93 0.93 -11.93 -1.32
C ARG A 93 2.40 -11.82 -1.74
N HIS A 94 2.80 -10.65 -2.20
CA HIS A 94 4.18 -10.39 -2.58
C HIS A 94 5.12 -10.48 -1.36
N ALA A 95 4.70 -9.92 -0.23
CA ALA A 95 5.46 -9.97 1.02
C ALA A 95 5.63 -11.42 1.52
N LEU A 96 4.57 -12.21 1.49
CA LEU A 96 4.61 -13.62 1.88
C LEU A 96 5.63 -14.41 1.07
N LYS A 97 5.70 -14.18 -0.23
CA LYS A 97 6.68 -14.83 -1.12
C LYS A 97 8.12 -14.49 -0.75
N ARG A 98 8.32 -13.39 -0.05
CA ARG A 98 9.64 -12.93 0.39
C ARG A 98 9.94 -13.26 1.85
N GLY A 99 9.09 -14.04 2.49
CA GLY A 99 9.31 -14.51 3.84
C GLY A 99 8.70 -13.63 4.93
N ALA A 100 7.97 -12.59 4.59
CA ALA A 100 7.29 -11.78 5.59
C ALA A 100 6.11 -12.54 6.19
N GLU A 101 5.88 -12.33 7.48
CA GLU A 101 4.75 -12.90 8.23
C GLU A 101 3.82 -11.81 8.72
N LYS A 102 4.37 -10.61 8.93
CA LYS A 102 3.68 -9.45 9.51
C LYS A 102 3.78 -8.26 8.57
N MET A 103 2.81 -7.36 8.68
CA MET A 103 2.83 -6.11 7.92
C MET A 103 2.43 -4.95 8.82
N THR A 104 3.11 -3.84 8.69
CA THR A 104 2.86 -2.63 9.47
C THR A 104 2.82 -1.39 8.58
N LEU A 105 2.11 -0.39 9.04
CA LEU A 105 2.02 0.91 8.37
C LEU A 105 1.65 2.01 9.35
N GLU A 106 1.95 3.25 8.96
CA GLU A 106 1.45 4.43 9.66
C GLU A 106 0.31 5.02 8.84
N VAL A 107 -0.71 5.51 9.54
CA VAL A 107 -1.84 6.20 8.91
C VAL A 107 -2.17 7.45 9.70
N ARG A 108 -2.51 8.55 8.99
CA ARG A 108 -2.94 9.79 9.65
C ARG A 108 -4.19 9.53 10.48
N GLU A 109 -4.23 10.10 11.68
CA GLU A 109 -5.40 9.93 12.55
C GLU A 109 -6.69 10.47 11.95
N SER A 110 -6.60 11.43 11.04
CA SER A 110 -7.76 11.99 10.32
C SER A 110 -8.23 11.12 9.14
N ASN A 111 -7.40 10.17 8.68
CA ASN A 111 -7.72 9.36 7.50
C ASN A 111 -8.58 8.15 7.88
N THR A 112 -9.86 8.41 8.17
CA THR A 112 -10.80 7.37 8.61
C THR A 112 -11.13 6.36 7.52
N VAL A 113 -11.12 6.78 6.27
CA VAL A 113 -11.38 5.89 5.12
C VAL A 113 -10.31 4.81 5.03
N ALA A 114 -9.04 5.20 5.10
CA ALA A 114 -7.92 4.26 5.08
C ALA A 114 -7.95 3.35 6.31
N GLN A 115 -8.24 3.90 7.48
CA GLN A 115 -8.32 3.11 8.71
C GLN A 115 -9.36 2.00 8.62
N ARG A 116 -10.52 2.27 8.00
CA ARG A 116 -11.56 1.26 7.77
C ARG A 116 -11.10 0.17 6.82
N LEU A 117 -10.41 0.56 5.75
CA LEU A 117 -9.82 -0.39 4.81
C LEU A 117 -8.86 -1.34 5.53
N TYR A 118 -7.94 -0.79 6.30
CA TYR A 118 -6.95 -1.59 7.02
C TYR A 118 -7.57 -2.47 8.10
N ALA A 119 -8.57 -1.98 8.82
CA ALA A 119 -9.30 -2.78 9.80
C ALA A 119 -9.96 -4.00 9.12
N GLY A 120 -10.52 -3.80 7.93
CA GLY A 120 -11.09 -4.90 7.13
C GLY A 120 -10.06 -5.90 6.62
N LEU A 121 -8.77 -5.57 6.71
CA LEU A 121 -7.65 -6.44 6.34
C LEU A 121 -6.87 -6.92 7.57
N ASP A 122 -7.53 -6.93 8.73
CA ASP A 122 -7.00 -7.46 9.99
C ASP A 122 -5.86 -6.65 10.61
N PHE A 123 -5.73 -5.39 10.23
CA PHE A 123 -4.80 -4.48 10.92
C PHE A 123 -5.42 -3.99 12.22
N GLU A 124 -4.62 -3.96 13.27
CA GLU A 124 -5.00 -3.45 14.58
C GLU A 124 -4.05 -2.33 14.99
N GLN A 125 -4.54 -1.34 15.71
CA GLN A 125 -3.70 -0.27 16.22
C GLN A 125 -2.84 -0.79 17.36
N ASN A 126 -1.53 -0.60 17.22
CA ASN A 126 -0.54 -0.96 18.24
C ASN A 126 0.52 0.13 18.28
N GLY A 127 0.12 1.32 18.68
CA GLY A 127 1.00 2.45 18.82
C GLY A 127 0.44 3.72 18.20
N PHE A 128 1.05 4.83 18.58
CA PHE A 128 0.68 6.17 18.12
C PHE A 128 1.90 7.06 18.20
N ARG A 129 2.13 7.87 17.16
CA ARG A 129 3.21 8.85 17.14
C ARG A 129 2.62 10.26 17.05
N ALA A 130 2.65 10.99 18.15
CA ALA A 130 2.17 12.37 18.19
C ALA A 130 3.04 13.27 17.29
N GLY A 131 2.38 14.16 16.55
CA GLY A 131 3.10 15.14 15.71
C GLY A 131 3.92 14.55 14.58
N TYR A 132 3.65 13.33 14.17
CA TYR A 132 4.43 12.59 13.16
C TYR A 132 4.45 13.29 11.80
N TYR A 133 3.30 13.84 11.38
CA TYR A 133 3.17 14.53 10.10
C TYR A 133 3.44 16.02 10.27
N SER A 134 4.62 16.47 9.83
CA SER A 134 5.08 17.85 10.04
C SER A 134 4.24 18.90 9.29
N ASP A 135 3.54 18.52 8.23
CA ASP A 135 2.72 19.43 7.44
C ASP A 135 1.49 19.95 8.21
N THR A 136 0.87 19.12 9.04
CA THR A 136 -0.33 19.47 9.80
C THR A 136 -0.13 19.38 11.31
N GLY A 137 0.94 18.72 11.76
CA GLY A 137 1.17 18.42 13.17
C GLY A 137 0.33 17.27 13.70
N GLU A 138 -0.48 16.60 12.84
CA GLU A 138 -1.28 15.49 13.30
C GLU A 138 -0.45 14.23 13.56
N GLY A 139 -0.99 13.36 14.40
CA GLY A 139 -0.33 12.10 14.74
C GLY A 139 -0.58 10.99 13.73
N ALA A 140 0.23 9.96 13.85
CA ALA A 140 0.10 8.72 13.08
C ALA A 140 -0.32 7.58 14.00
N LYS A 141 -1.33 6.83 13.57
CA LYS A 141 -1.65 5.53 14.16
C LYS A 141 -0.74 4.48 13.57
N LEU A 142 -0.13 3.66 14.42
CA LEU A 142 0.68 2.52 13.99
C LEU A 142 -0.22 1.31 13.94
N LEU A 143 -0.37 0.74 12.76
CA LEU A 143 -1.23 -0.41 12.54
C LEU A 143 -0.38 -1.64 12.21
N TRP A 144 -0.77 -2.78 12.76
CA TRP A 144 -0.09 -4.06 12.54
C TRP A 144 -1.08 -5.14 12.15
N ASN A 145 -0.71 -5.90 11.14
CA ASN A 145 -1.30 -7.21 10.86
C ASN A 145 -0.23 -8.24 11.21
N ASN A 146 -0.45 -9.00 12.27
CA ASN A 146 0.55 -9.94 12.79
C ASN A 146 0.55 -11.31 12.11
N ASP A 147 -0.40 -11.53 11.19
CA ASP A 147 -0.52 -12.79 10.46
C ASP A 147 -1.17 -12.55 9.09
N ILE A 148 -0.36 -12.08 8.14
CA ILE A 148 -0.87 -11.76 6.81
C ILE A 148 -1.30 -13.01 6.03
N GLN A 149 -0.72 -14.18 6.34
CA GLN A 149 -1.14 -15.43 5.73
C GLN A 149 -2.60 -15.74 6.05
N ARG A 150 -3.02 -15.53 7.29
CA ARG A 150 -4.40 -15.72 7.72
C ARG A 150 -5.37 -14.83 6.93
N THR A 151 -5.00 -13.57 6.70
CA THR A 151 -5.79 -12.63 5.92
C THR A 151 -5.96 -13.14 4.49
N ILE A 152 -4.87 -13.57 3.86
CA ILE A 152 -4.89 -14.09 2.49
C ILE A 152 -5.71 -15.38 2.42
N ASP A 153 -5.57 -16.28 3.38
CA ASP A 153 -6.34 -17.53 3.42
C ASP A 153 -7.84 -17.26 3.50
N ARG A 154 -8.25 -16.32 4.35
CA ARG A 154 -9.65 -15.91 4.46
C ARG A 154 -10.18 -15.34 3.14
N GLU A 155 -9.41 -14.49 2.48
CA GLU A 155 -9.80 -13.91 1.20
C GLU A 155 -9.95 -15.00 0.12
N ASN A 156 -9.03 -15.97 0.10
CA ASN A 156 -9.10 -17.09 -0.83
C ASN A 156 -10.35 -17.95 -0.58
N GLU A 157 -10.68 -18.22 0.66
CA GLU A 157 -11.89 -18.96 1.04
C GLU A 157 -13.16 -18.25 0.57
N THR A 158 -13.21 -16.94 0.74
CA THR A 158 -14.35 -16.11 0.31
C THR A 158 -14.55 -16.20 -1.20
N HIS A 159 -13.48 -16.24 -1.98
CA HIS A 159 -13.56 -16.40 -3.44
C HIS A 159 -13.95 -17.81 -3.85
N GLU A 160 -13.54 -18.83 -3.11
CA GLU A 160 -13.87 -20.21 -3.41
C GLU A 160 -15.34 -20.58 -3.15
N THR A 161 -16.00 -19.86 -2.25
CA THR A 161 -17.39 -20.10 -1.88
C THR A 161 -18.41 -19.38 -2.75
N VAL A 162 -17.97 -18.61 -3.71
CA VAL A 162 -18.82 -17.91 -4.69
C VAL A 162 -18.92 -18.66 -6.04
#